data_58e7f6a5ca67ff8307019552aaa61ca1
#
_entry.id   58e7f6a5ca67ff8307019552aaa61ca1
#
_cell.length_a   1.000
_cell.length_b   1.000
_cell.length_c   1.000
_cell.angle_alpha   90.00
_cell.angle_beta   90.00
_cell.angle_gamma   90.00
#
_symmetry.space_group_name_H-M   'P 1'
#
loop_
_entity.id
_entity.type
_entity.pdbx_description
1 polymer ?
#
loop_
_entity_poly.entity_id
_entity_poly.type
_entity_poly.pdbx_seq_one_letter_code
_entity_poly.pdbx_strand_id
1 'polypeptide(L)'
;DIDNKKIDLINKRQSPLKEAAINKLLCKAKNINATYSEELAYKDATFIILSLPTNLKVNKLDTSIIEISVSNILKINKKATIVIKSTVPIGFTEYLRNRFHYNDIIFSPEFLREGSTIYDQLYPSRTIVGNESRNSQLFLDILTDISVEKDSSSLLVGSSEAEAIKLFSNAYLAQKIAFFNELDTFAEMQNLDSKKIIEAMGYDQRIGNSHNNPSFGFGGYCLPKDIKQLEYHFKEIPAPIITSISESNLLRKIHIAKMILNSSAKTIGIYRINSKKDSDNCRESSTIDVAKLLKSSGKDVIIFEPLINQKKFLGCPLINDFNEFI
;
A
#
# COMPACT_ATOMS: atom_id res chain seq x y z
N ASP A 1 3.57 -19.52 6.83
CA ASP A 1 3.35 -18.34 7.68
C ASP A 1 3.86 -18.64 9.10
N ILE A 2 4.21 -17.58 9.86
CA ILE A 2 4.65 -17.70 11.27
C ILE A 2 3.48 -17.60 12.26
N ASP A 3 2.33 -17.16 11.80
CA ASP A 3 1.11 -16.99 12.62
C ASP A 3 0.25 -18.25 12.56
N ASN A 4 0.28 -19.04 13.64
CA ASN A 4 -0.47 -20.28 13.75
C ASN A 4 -1.99 -20.08 13.59
N LYS A 5 -2.55 -18.94 14.02
CA LYS A 5 -3.99 -18.67 13.86
C LYS A 5 -4.35 -18.50 12.38
N LYS A 6 -3.50 -17.84 11.59
CA LYS A 6 -3.71 -17.71 10.14
C LYS A 6 -3.57 -19.05 9.44
N ILE A 7 -2.59 -19.86 9.82
CA ILE A 7 -2.39 -21.22 9.30
C ILE A 7 -3.66 -22.06 9.55
N ASP A 8 -4.17 -22.07 10.78
CA ASP A 8 -5.37 -22.82 11.15
C ASP A 8 -6.61 -22.38 10.36
N LEU A 9 -6.79 -21.05 10.20
CA LEU A 9 -7.90 -20.51 9.42
C LEU A 9 -7.82 -20.95 7.96
N ILE A 10 -6.67 -20.81 7.31
CA ILE A 10 -6.48 -21.19 5.91
C ILE A 10 -6.72 -22.69 5.70
N ASN A 11 -6.21 -23.54 6.59
CA ASN A 11 -6.42 -24.99 6.52
C ASN A 11 -7.89 -25.38 6.74
N LYS A 12 -8.65 -24.58 7.49
CA LYS A 12 -10.12 -24.68 7.62
C LYS A 12 -10.89 -24.00 6.48
N ARG A 13 -10.20 -23.53 5.43
CA ARG A 13 -10.81 -22.77 4.29
C ARG A 13 -11.49 -21.47 4.73
N GLN A 14 -10.98 -20.83 5.75
CA GLN A 14 -11.43 -19.53 6.25
C GLN A 14 -10.35 -18.47 5.99
N SER A 15 -10.76 -17.29 5.52
CA SER A 15 -9.82 -16.19 5.30
C SER A 15 -9.42 -15.53 6.62
N PRO A 16 -8.13 -15.28 6.87
CA PRO A 16 -7.69 -14.41 7.95
C PRO A 16 -7.98 -12.92 7.69
N LEU A 17 -8.40 -12.57 6.46
CA LEU A 17 -8.74 -11.22 6.04
C LEU A 17 -10.26 -11.04 5.93
N LYS A 18 -10.75 -9.84 6.21
CA LYS A 18 -12.20 -9.51 6.21
C LYS A 18 -12.78 -9.26 4.80
N GLU A 19 -12.13 -9.73 3.74
CA GLU A 19 -12.62 -9.59 2.37
C GLU A 19 -13.47 -10.81 1.98
N ALA A 20 -14.76 -10.62 1.75
CA ALA A 20 -15.73 -11.72 1.48
C ALA A 20 -15.38 -12.52 0.21
N ALA A 21 -14.77 -11.87 -0.79
CA ALA A 21 -14.35 -12.52 -2.04
C ALA A 21 -13.24 -13.56 -1.80
N ILE A 22 -12.32 -13.30 -0.87
CA ILE A 22 -11.25 -14.24 -0.49
C ILE A 22 -11.86 -15.49 0.15
N ASN A 23 -12.83 -15.34 1.05
CA ASN A 23 -13.51 -16.48 1.66
C ASN A 23 -14.19 -17.37 0.62
N LYS A 24 -14.88 -16.79 -0.37
CA LYS A 24 -15.53 -17.56 -1.45
C LYS A 24 -14.53 -18.36 -2.27
N LEU A 25 -13.35 -17.81 -2.53
CA LEU A 25 -12.29 -18.50 -3.28
C LEU A 25 -11.64 -19.60 -2.43
N LEU A 26 -11.33 -19.33 -1.17
CA LEU A 26 -10.75 -20.31 -0.24
C LEU A 26 -11.65 -21.53 -0.04
N CYS A 27 -12.97 -21.35 0.08
CA CYS A 27 -13.93 -22.46 0.20
C CYS A 27 -13.91 -23.38 -1.04
N LYS A 28 -13.61 -22.84 -2.22
CA LYS A 28 -13.52 -23.61 -3.48
C LYS A 28 -12.14 -24.22 -3.74
N ALA A 29 -11.11 -23.71 -3.08
CA ALA A 29 -9.74 -24.15 -3.30
C ALA A 29 -9.49 -25.54 -2.72
N LYS A 30 -9.14 -26.51 -3.58
CA LYS A 30 -8.89 -27.91 -3.17
C LYS A 30 -7.45 -28.13 -2.68
N ASN A 31 -6.47 -27.48 -3.32
CA ASN A 31 -5.04 -27.76 -3.16
C ASN A 31 -4.31 -26.62 -2.45
N ILE A 32 -4.85 -26.12 -1.34
CA ILE A 32 -4.19 -25.12 -0.50
C ILE A 32 -3.90 -25.75 0.86
N ASN A 33 -2.64 -25.73 1.27
CA ASN A 33 -2.18 -26.14 2.58
C ASN A 33 -1.30 -25.02 3.17
N ALA A 34 -1.59 -24.62 4.39
CA ALA A 34 -0.77 -23.67 5.13
C ALA A 34 0.09 -24.42 6.16
N THR A 35 1.36 -24.02 6.28
CA THR A 35 2.30 -24.61 7.22
C THR A 35 3.24 -23.55 7.78
N TYR A 36 3.79 -23.79 8.97
CA TYR A 36 4.91 -23.02 9.53
C TYR A 36 6.27 -23.64 9.16
N SER A 37 6.28 -24.86 8.60
CA SER A 37 7.52 -25.54 8.22
C SER A 37 8.04 -25.02 6.88
N GLU A 38 9.18 -24.34 6.90
CA GLU A 38 9.88 -23.89 5.69
C GLU A 38 10.27 -25.08 4.79
N GLU A 39 10.70 -26.20 5.39
CA GLU A 39 11.06 -27.42 4.64
C GLU A 39 9.88 -27.94 3.80
N LEU A 40 8.71 -28.07 4.42
CA LEU A 40 7.51 -28.52 3.70
C LEU A 40 7.03 -27.53 2.66
N ALA A 41 7.23 -26.23 2.89
CA ALA A 41 6.79 -25.20 1.97
C ALA A 41 7.72 -25.06 0.74
N TYR A 42 9.04 -25.26 0.90
CA TYR A 42 10.01 -24.90 -0.12
C TYR A 42 10.57 -26.08 -0.91
N LYS A 43 10.64 -27.29 -0.33
CA LYS A 43 11.38 -28.44 -0.85
C LYS A 43 11.09 -28.76 -2.31
N ASP A 44 9.82 -28.83 -2.70
CA ASP A 44 9.37 -29.25 -4.04
C ASP A 44 8.72 -28.10 -4.84
N ALA A 45 8.88 -26.85 -4.36
CA ALA A 45 8.27 -25.69 -5.00
C ALA A 45 9.02 -25.30 -6.27
N THR A 46 8.28 -25.08 -7.37
CA THR A 46 8.82 -24.49 -8.61
C THR A 46 8.98 -22.97 -8.47
N PHE A 47 7.96 -22.32 -7.91
CA PHE A 47 7.98 -20.90 -7.59
C PHE A 47 7.78 -20.70 -6.08
N ILE A 48 8.60 -19.83 -5.48
CA ILE A 48 8.45 -19.41 -4.09
C ILE A 48 8.20 -17.91 -4.07
N ILE A 49 6.98 -17.52 -3.69
CA ILE A 49 6.53 -16.13 -3.73
C ILE A 49 6.71 -15.51 -2.35
N LEU A 50 7.48 -14.41 -2.28
CA LEU A 50 7.73 -13.63 -1.08
C LEU A 50 6.84 -12.39 -1.05
N SER A 51 5.81 -12.39 -0.20
CA SER A 51 4.93 -11.26 0.10
C SER A 51 5.08 -10.87 1.57
N LEU A 52 6.26 -10.38 1.93
CA LEU A 52 6.65 -10.07 3.30
C LEU A 52 6.54 -8.56 3.57
N PRO A 53 6.21 -8.13 4.80
CA PRO A 53 6.14 -6.72 5.12
C PRO A 53 7.52 -6.07 5.08
N THR A 54 7.64 -4.95 4.34
CA THR A 54 8.83 -4.10 4.29
C THR A 54 8.48 -2.76 4.91
N ASN A 55 8.79 -2.59 6.19
CA ASN A 55 8.54 -1.36 6.92
C ASN A 55 9.70 -0.36 6.73
N LEU A 56 9.45 0.91 7.01
CA LEU A 56 10.52 1.91 7.02
C LEU A 56 11.40 1.75 8.28
N LYS A 57 12.72 1.81 8.06
CA LYS A 57 13.72 1.94 9.10
C LYS A 57 14.65 3.09 8.70
N VAL A 58 14.59 4.21 9.43
CA VAL A 58 15.40 5.42 9.12
C VAL A 58 15.23 5.88 7.66
N ASN A 59 13.96 6.10 7.22
CA ASN A 59 13.58 6.57 5.87
C ASN A 59 13.96 5.62 4.70
N LYS A 60 14.23 4.36 4.98
CA LYS A 60 14.58 3.33 4.01
C LYS A 60 13.80 2.06 4.32
N LEU A 61 13.40 1.31 3.32
CA LEU A 61 12.74 0.02 3.52
C LEU A 61 13.69 -0.98 4.19
N ASP A 62 13.21 -1.65 5.24
CA ASP A 62 13.91 -2.77 5.85
C ASP A 62 13.63 -4.05 5.06
N THR A 63 14.64 -4.52 4.36
CA THR A 63 14.60 -5.71 3.50
C THR A 63 15.17 -6.94 4.18
N SER A 64 15.60 -6.86 5.44
CA SER A 64 16.29 -7.92 6.15
C SER A 64 15.51 -9.23 6.18
N ILE A 65 14.18 -9.16 6.33
CA ILE A 65 13.32 -10.34 6.32
C ILE A 65 13.33 -11.05 4.96
N ILE A 66 13.43 -10.33 3.85
CA ILE A 66 13.53 -10.92 2.51
C ILE A 66 14.88 -11.60 2.34
N GLU A 67 15.98 -10.95 2.75
CA GLU A 67 17.32 -11.52 2.68
C GLU A 67 17.44 -12.83 3.48
N ILE A 68 16.89 -12.85 4.70
CA ILE A 68 16.83 -14.05 5.54
C ILE A 68 16.02 -15.15 4.85
N SER A 69 14.86 -14.81 4.29
CA SER A 69 13.99 -15.77 3.61
C SER A 69 14.68 -16.37 2.37
N VAL A 70 15.34 -15.54 1.55
CA VAL A 70 16.12 -16.02 0.40
C VAL A 70 17.24 -16.97 0.86
N SER A 71 17.96 -16.61 1.92
CA SER A 71 19.00 -17.48 2.50
C SER A 71 18.44 -18.84 2.94
N ASN A 72 17.30 -18.87 3.60
CA ASN A 72 16.66 -20.10 4.06
C ASN A 72 16.14 -20.96 2.89
N ILE A 73 15.51 -20.31 1.89
CA ILE A 73 15.06 -20.99 0.68
C ILE A 73 16.22 -21.72 -0.01
N LEU A 74 17.35 -21.04 -0.21
CA LEU A 74 18.49 -21.59 -0.93
C LEU A 74 19.21 -22.73 -0.17
N LYS A 75 19.03 -22.84 1.15
CA LYS A 75 19.48 -24.03 1.92
C LYS A 75 18.63 -25.27 1.63
N ILE A 76 17.34 -25.07 1.33
CA ILE A 76 16.35 -26.14 1.15
C ILE A 76 16.19 -26.48 -0.33
N ASN A 77 16.01 -25.46 -1.18
CA ASN A 77 15.70 -25.63 -2.61
C ASN A 77 16.48 -24.64 -3.48
N LYS A 78 17.49 -25.14 -4.17
CA LYS A 78 18.33 -24.36 -5.11
C LYS A 78 17.80 -24.39 -6.56
N LYS A 79 16.58 -24.90 -6.80
CA LYS A 79 15.99 -25.00 -8.13
C LYS A 79 14.76 -24.12 -8.29
N ALA A 80 14.20 -23.62 -7.20
CA ALA A 80 12.99 -22.80 -7.24
C ALA A 80 13.27 -21.39 -7.78
N THR A 81 12.40 -20.88 -8.59
CA THR A 81 12.38 -19.44 -8.92
C THR A 81 11.81 -18.68 -7.73
N ILE A 82 12.58 -17.75 -7.18
CA ILE A 82 12.15 -16.89 -6.07
C ILE A 82 11.51 -15.63 -6.65
N VAL A 83 10.25 -15.40 -6.33
CA VAL A 83 9.46 -14.25 -6.80
C VAL A 83 9.27 -13.27 -5.64
N ILE A 84 9.83 -12.08 -5.75
CA ILE A 84 9.63 -11.01 -4.78
C ILE A 84 8.43 -10.17 -5.21
N LYS A 85 7.37 -10.15 -4.38
CA LYS A 85 6.20 -9.30 -4.57
C LYS A 85 6.16 -8.13 -3.57
N SER A 86 6.92 -8.21 -2.49
CA SER A 86 7.10 -7.13 -1.53
C SER A 86 7.76 -5.92 -2.18
N THR A 87 7.35 -4.71 -1.83
CA THR A 87 8.02 -3.49 -2.29
C THR A 87 9.44 -3.42 -1.73
N VAL A 88 10.40 -3.22 -2.61
CA VAL A 88 11.83 -3.18 -2.28
C VAL A 88 12.50 -1.95 -2.92
N PRO A 89 13.71 -1.57 -2.47
CA PRO A 89 14.50 -0.52 -3.12
C PRO A 89 14.87 -0.88 -4.57
N ILE A 90 15.06 0.13 -5.42
CA ILE A 90 15.55 -0.07 -6.80
C ILE A 90 16.95 -0.67 -6.75
N GLY A 91 17.19 -1.73 -7.55
CA GLY A 91 18.42 -2.50 -7.60
C GLY A 91 18.52 -3.63 -6.57
N PHE A 92 17.50 -3.83 -5.74
CA PHE A 92 17.53 -4.83 -4.66
C PHE A 92 17.55 -6.26 -5.19
N THR A 93 16.81 -6.57 -6.23
CA THR A 93 16.80 -7.92 -6.83
C THR A 93 18.17 -8.28 -7.39
N GLU A 94 18.83 -7.35 -8.07
CA GLU A 94 20.21 -7.55 -8.54
C GLU A 94 21.19 -7.73 -7.37
N TYR A 95 21.05 -6.94 -6.33
CA TYR A 95 21.84 -7.10 -5.10
C TYR A 95 21.69 -8.52 -4.53
N LEU A 96 20.47 -9.07 -4.46
CA LEU A 96 20.25 -10.42 -3.97
C LEU A 96 20.88 -11.49 -4.87
N ARG A 97 20.76 -11.36 -6.20
CA ARG A 97 21.40 -12.28 -7.16
C ARG A 97 22.90 -12.33 -6.96
N ASN A 98 23.52 -11.17 -6.85
CA ASN A 98 24.97 -11.07 -6.63
C ASN A 98 25.38 -11.62 -5.28
N ARG A 99 24.65 -11.27 -4.22
CA ARG A 99 24.96 -11.69 -2.85
C ARG A 99 24.86 -13.20 -2.66
N PHE A 100 23.86 -13.84 -3.25
CA PHE A 100 23.60 -15.26 -3.11
C PHE A 100 24.13 -16.11 -4.27
N HIS A 101 24.71 -15.50 -5.29
CA HIS A 101 25.14 -16.17 -6.54
C HIS A 101 24.03 -17.03 -7.13
N TYR A 102 22.80 -16.45 -7.17
CA TYR A 102 21.59 -17.14 -7.62
C TYR A 102 20.76 -16.25 -8.55
N ASN A 103 20.69 -16.64 -9.82
CA ASN A 103 20.07 -15.80 -10.88
C ASN A 103 18.54 -15.92 -10.95
N ASP A 104 17.94 -17.01 -10.44
CA ASP A 104 16.51 -17.24 -10.50
C ASP A 104 15.75 -16.51 -9.38
N ILE A 105 16.04 -15.23 -9.20
CA ILE A 105 15.30 -14.30 -8.37
C ILE A 105 14.67 -13.26 -9.30
N ILE A 106 13.34 -13.13 -9.26
CA ILE A 106 12.58 -12.17 -10.06
C ILE A 106 11.76 -11.24 -9.18
N PHE A 107 11.49 -10.05 -9.64
CA PHE A 107 10.60 -9.10 -8.99
C PHE A 107 9.29 -8.98 -9.77
N SER A 108 8.15 -9.11 -9.09
CA SER A 108 6.83 -8.94 -9.71
C SER A 108 5.97 -8.04 -8.83
N PRO A 109 5.93 -6.72 -9.11
CA PRO A 109 5.20 -5.76 -8.29
C PRO A 109 3.70 -6.03 -8.26
N GLU A 110 3.07 -5.64 -7.14
CA GLU A 110 1.62 -5.63 -7.00
C GLU A 110 1.08 -4.20 -7.08
N PHE A 111 -0.05 -4.05 -7.80
CA PHE A 111 -0.79 -2.79 -7.95
C PHE A 111 -2.20 -2.91 -7.38
N LEU A 112 -2.33 -3.66 -6.27
CA LEU A 112 -3.61 -3.99 -5.64
C LEU A 112 -4.06 -2.91 -4.68
N ARG A 113 -5.37 -2.62 -4.68
CA ARG A 113 -6.01 -1.76 -3.70
C ARG A 113 -6.54 -2.58 -2.54
N GLU A 114 -6.25 -2.16 -1.33
CA GLU A 114 -6.80 -2.78 -0.12
C GLU A 114 -8.34 -2.74 -0.13
N GLY A 115 -8.97 -3.87 0.18
CA GLY A 115 -10.43 -4.04 0.10
C GLY A 115 -10.96 -4.37 -1.31
N SER A 116 -10.09 -4.39 -2.34
CA SER A 116 -10.43 -4.77 -3.72
C SER A 116 -9.41 -5.75 -4.30
N THR A 117 -8.68 -6.46 -3.44
CA THR A 117 -7.52 -7.28 -3.81
C THR A 117 -7.86 -8.31 -4.89
N ILE A 118 -8.95 -9.05 -4.72
CA ILE A 118 -9.38 -10.07 -5.68
C ILE A 118 -9.81 -9.45 -7.01
N TYR A 119 -10.55 -8.35 -6.96
CA TYR A 119 -10.95 -7.65 -8.17
C TYR A 119 -9.73 -7.17 -8.97
N ASP A 120 -8.81 -6.47 -8.32
CA ASP A 120 -7.60 -5.94 -8.97
C ASP A 120 -6.67 -7.05 -9.48
N GLN A 121 -6.69 -8.23 -8.85
CA GLN A 121 -5.93 -9.40 -9.34
C GLN A 121 -6.59 -10.06 -10.56
N LEU A 122 -7.91 -10.09 -10.62
CA LEU A 122 -8.65 -10.68 -11.73
C LEU A 122 -8.78 -9.71 -12.92
N TYR A 123 -8.78 -8.41 -12.65
CA TYR A 123 -8.89 -7.34 -13.65
C TYR A 123 -7.69 -6.38 -13.53
N PRO A 124 -6.46 -6.86 -13.73
CA PRO A 124 -5.28 -6.01 -13.61
C PRO A 124 -5.22 -4.99 -14.74
N SER A 125 -4.89 -3.73 -14.43
CA SER A 125 -4.61 -2.72 -15.45
C SER A 125 -3.33 -3.03 -16.23
N ARG A 126 -2.40 -3.72 -15.59
CA ARG A 126 -1.14 -4.19 -16.15
C ARG A 126 -0.53 -5.28 -15.28
N THR A 127 0.23 -6.18 -15.89
CA THR A 127 1.05 -7.20 -15.23
C THR A 127 2.51 -6.98 -15.59
N ILE A 128 3.40 -6.89 -14.58
CA ILE A 128 4.83 -6.62 -14.78
C ILE A 128 5.63 -7.70 -14.07
N VAL A 129 6.61 -8.26 -14.79
CA VAL A 129 7.59 -9.19 -14.23
C VAL A 129 8.99 -8.70 -14.59
N GLY A 130 9.81 -8.54 -13.59
CA GLY A 130 11.22 -8.15 -13.73
C GLY A 130 12.12 -9.35 -13.97
N ASN A 131 13.05 -9.21 -14.88
CA ASN A 131 13.95 -10.18 -15.47
C ASN A 131 13.41 -10.80 -16.76
N GLU A 132 14.24 -10.79 -17.79
CA GLU A 132 13.92 -11.38 -19.10
C GLU A 132 14.47 -12.80 -19.19
N SER A 133 13.88 -13.72 -18.40
CA SER A 133 14.26 -15.13 -18.38
C SER A 133 13.08 -16.03 -18.76
N ARG A 134 13.37 -17.29 -19.09
CA ARG A 134 12.32 -18.29 -19.33
C ARG A 134 11.36 -18.43 -18.14
N ASN A 135 11.89 -18.42 -16.93
CA ASN A 135 11.07 -18.57 -15.72
C ASN A 135 10.21 -17.32 -15.47
N SER A 136 10.71 -16.14 -15.84
CA SER A 136 9.93 -14.89 -15.79
C SER A 136 8.77 -14.91 -16.77
N GLN A 137 8.99 -15.40 -18.00
CA GLN A 137 7.91 -15.59 -18.97
C GLN A 137 6.87 -16.58 -18.46
N LEU A 138 7.30 -17.73 -17.93
CA LEU A 138 6.39 -18.72 -17.37
C LEU A 138 5.58 -18.16 -16.21
N PHE A 139 6.19 -17.34 -15.34
CA PHE A 139 5.47 -16.70 -14.25
C PHE A 139 4.48 -15.63 -14.74
N LEU A 140 4.86 -14.87 -15.78
CA LEU A 140 3.97 -13.90 -16.43
C LEU A 140 2.77 -14.61 -17.07
N ASP A 141 2.99 -15.74 -17.75
CA ASP A 141 1.92 -16.54 -18.34
C ASP A 141 0.93 -17.04 -17.27
N ILE A 142 1.43 -17.52 -16.13
CA ILE A 142 0.59 -17.93 -14.99
C ILE A 142 -0.28 -16.75 -14.50
N LEU A 143 0.30 -15.54 -14.34
CA LEU A 143 -0.44 -14.37 -13.90
C LEU A 143 -1.51 -13.94 -14.93
N THR A 144 -1.20 -14.04 -16.20
CA THR A 144 -2.12 -13.73 -17.30
C THR A 144 -3.25 -14.75 -17.39
N ASP A 145 -2.94 -16.04 -17.16
CA ASP A 145 -3.93 -17.11 -17.21
C ASP A 145 -4.99 -17.00 -16.10
N ILE A 146 -4.59 -16.59 -14.91
CA ILE A 146 -5.53 -16.36 -13.80
C ILE A 146 -6.33 -15.06 -13.94
N SER A 147 -5.89 -14.12 -14.79
CA SER A 147 -6.61 -12.88 -15.07
C SER A 147 -7.86 -13.13 -15.92
N VAL A 148 -8.96 -12.47 -15.56
CA VAL A 148 -10.18 -12.41 -16.39
C VAL A 148 -9.99 -11.39 -17.52
N GLU A 149 -9.30 -10.28 -17.24
CA GLU A 149 -8.98 -9.23 -18.19
C GLU A 149 -7.81 -9.68 -19.08
N LYS A 150 -8.15 -10.14 -20.30
CA LYS A 150 -7.14 -10.68 -21.24
C LYS A 150 -6.44 -9.59 -22.06
N ASP A 151 -7.04 -8.40 -22.17
CA ASP A 151 -6.48 -7.26 -22.90
C ASP A 151 -5.56 -6.38 -22.05
N SER A 152 -5.31 -6.76 -20.79
CA SER A 152 -4.39 -6.02 -19.93
C SER A 152 -2.95 -6.12 -20.44
N SER A 153 -2.23 -5.00 -20.40
CA SER A 153 -0.81 -4.96 -20.79
C SER A 153 0.04 -5.84 -19.90
N SER A 154 0.78 -6.76 -20.50
CA SER A 154 1.73 -7.65 -19.83
C SER A 154 3.14 -7.38 -20.31
N LEU A 155 4.08 -7.13 -19.40
CA LEU A 155 5.43 -6.65 -19.72
C LEU A 155 6.49 -7.45 -18.96
N LEU A 156 7.49 -7.93 -19.69
CA LEU A 156 8.80 -8.30 -19.14
C LEU A 156 9.72 -7.09 -19.24
N VAL A 157 10.37 -6.74 -18.16
CA VAL A 157 11.32 -5.62 -18.06
C VAL A 157 12.51 -6.03 -17.20
N GLY A 158 13.58 -5.25 -17.16
CA GLY A 158 14.64 -5.48 -16.17
C GLY A 158 14.13 -5.41 -14.72
N SER A 159 14.81 -6.07 -13.81
CA SER A 159 14.37 -6.12 -12.40
C SER A 159 14.34 -4.74 -11.75
N SER A 160 15.36 -3.93 -12.00
CA SER A 160 15.45 -2.57 -11.47
C SER A 160 14.39 -1.65 -12.07
N GLU A 161 14.04 -1.83 -13.34
CA GLU A 161 12.93 -1.13 -13.99
C GLU A 161 11.59 -1.52 -13.36
N ALA A 162 11.35 -2.80 -13.07
CA ALA A 162 10.13 -3.25 -12.41
C ALA A 162 9.99 -2.65 -10.99
N GLU A 163 11.09 -2.60 -10.23
CA GLU A 163 11.17 -1.96 -8.92
C GLU A 163 10.90 -0.45 -9.02
N ALA A 164 11.49 0.22 -10.00
CA ALA A 164 11.28 1.64 -10.28
C ALA A 164 9.81 1.91 -10.66
N ILE A 165 9.22 1.12 -11.55
CA ILE A 165 7.81 1.24 -11.96
C ILE A 165 6.89 1.22 -10.73
N LYS A 166 7.16 0.33 -9.75
CA LYS A 166 6.38 0.27 -8.52
C LYS A 166 6.45 1.57 -7.72
N LEU A 167 7.66 2.04 -7.43
CA LEU A 167 7.87 3.22 -6.59
C LEU A 167 7.40 4.51 -7.28
N PHE A 168 7.72 4.70 -8.56
CA PHE A 168 7.30 5.88 -9.32
C PHE A 168 5.79 5.91 -9.58
N SER A 169 5.14 4.76 -9.80
CA SER A 169 3.68 4.74 -9.89
C SER A 169 3.01 5.25 -8.61
N ASN A 170 3.48 4.80 -7.45
CA ASN A 170 2.93 5.26 -6.18
C ASN A 170 3.27 6.74 -5.89
N ALA A 171 4.47 7.20 -6.26
CA ALA A 171 4.84 8.60 -6.13
C ALA A 171 3.99 9.50 -7.03
N TYR A 172 3.71 9.10 -8.27
CA TYR A 172 2.84 9.85 -9.17
C TYR A 172 1.42 9.98 -8.63
N LEU A 173 0.85 8.88 -8.10
CA LEU A 173 -0.48 8.91 -7.48
C LEU A 173 -0.52 9.84 -6.25
N ALA A 174 0.51 9.80 -5.41
CA ALA A 174 0.62 10.67 -4.26
C ALA A 174 0.81 12.15 -4.65
N GLN A 175 1.63 12.43 -5.68
CA GLN A 175 1.78 13.77 -6.24
C GLN A 175 0.44 14.30 -6.77
N LYS A 176 -0.33 13.48 -7.47
CA LYS A 176 -1.66 13.88 -7.97
C LYS A 176 -2.60 14.24 -6.83
N ILE A 177 -2.64 13.44 -5.75
CA ILE A 177 -3.42 13.76 -4.56
C ILE A 177 -2.93 15.08 -3.92
N ALA A 178 -1.61 15.26 -3.79
CA ALA A 178 -1.03 16.47 -3.23
C ALA A 178 -1.41 17.71 -4.04
N PHE A 179 -1.32 17.63 -5.37
CA PHE A 179 -1.71 18.72 -6.28
C PHE A 179 -3.18 19.14 -6.07
N PHE A 180 -4.11 18.18 -6.03
CA PHE A 180 -5.53 18.52 -5.84
C PHE A 180 -5.84 18.98 -4.41
N ASN A 181 -5.09 18.55 -3.42
CA ASN A 181 -5.17 19.09 -2.07
C ASN A 181 -4.68 20.56 -1.99
N GLU A 182 -3.62 20.92 -2.71
CA GLU A 182 -3.13 22.31 -2.79
C GLU A 182 -4.13 23.19 -3.56
N LEU A 183 -4.70 22.69 -4.66
CA LEU A 183 -5.77 23.38 -5.38
C LEU A 183 -6.97 23.65 -4.47
N ASP A 184 -7.40 22.68 -3.68
CA ASP A 184 -8.51 22.83 -2.73
C ASP A 184 -8.18 23.85 -1.64
N THR A 185 -6.96 23.80 -1.10
CA THR A 185 -6.46 24.82 -0.15
C THR A 185 -6.48 26.22 -0.74
N PHE A 186 -5.99 26.36 -1.98
CA PHE A 186 -6.02 27.64 -2.70
C PHE A 186 -7.44 28.14 -2.90
N ALA A 187 -8.34 27.29 -3.40
CA ALA A 187 -9.73 27.63 -3.65
C ALA A 187 -10.45 28.09 -2.38
N GLU A 188 -10.23 27.39 -1.25
CA GLU A 188 -10.76 27.77 0.05
C GLU A 188 -10.28 29.17 0.48
N MET A 189 -8.97 29.41 0.39
CA MET A 189 -8.38 30.71 0.78
C MET A 189 -8.82 31.87 -0.13
N GLN A 190 -9.23 31.61 -1.35
CA GLN A 190 -9.74 32.57 -2.32
C GLN A 190 -11.28 32.63 -2.39
N ASN A 191 -12.00 31.89 -1.52
CA ASN A 191 -13.46 31.77 -1.57
C ASN A 191 -13.99 31.27 -2.92
N LEU A 192 -13.28 30.32 -3.55
CA LEU A 192 -13.66 29.66 -4.79
C LEU A 192 -14.28 28.29 -4.51
N ASP A 193 -15.06 27.79 -5.44
CA ASP A 193 -15.64 26.44 -5.41
C ASP A 193 -14.65 25.43 -6.00
N SER A 194 -13.86 24.78 -5.14
CA SER A 194 -12.87 23.79 -5.55
C SER A 194 -13.49 22.61 -6.31
N LYS A 195 -14.71 22.20 -5.95
CA LYS A 195 -15.41 21.10 -6.62
C LYS A 195 -15.65 21.39 -8.09
N LYS A 196 -16.12 22.60 -8.42
CA LYS A 196 -16.33 22.99 -9.82
C LYS A 196 -15.05 23.07 -10.61
N ILE A 197 -13.97 23.56 -9.99
CA ILE A 197 -12.67 23.66 -10.64
C ILE A 197 -12.14 22.25 -10.95
N ILE A 198 -12.17 21.34 -9.98
CA ILE A 198 -11.68 19.97 -10.13
C ILE A 198 -12.51 19.21 -11.17
N GLU A 199 -13.82 19.35 -11.14
CA GLU A 199 -14.73 18.72 -12.10
C GLU A 199 -14.43 19.18 -13.53
N ALA A 200 -14.32 20.50 -13.74
CA ALA A 200 -14.00 21.06 -15.05
C ALA A 200 -12.62 20.62 -15.57
N MET A 201 -11.61 20.59 -14.70
CA MET A 201 -10.29 20.04 -15.05
C MET A 201 -10.34 18.56 -15.44
N GLY A 202 -11.20 17.79 -14.78
CA GLY A 202 -11.35 16.36 -15.03
C GLY A 202 -11.96 16.01 -16.39
N TYR A 203 -12.62 16.95 -17.07
CA TYR A 203 -13.11 16.77 -18.44
C TYR A 203 -11.99 16.68 -19.48
N ASP A 204 -10.81 17.22 -19.19
CA ASP A 204 -9.64 16.97 -20.03
C ASP A 204 -9.16 15.53 -19.82
N GLN A 205 -9.22 14.71 -20.89
CA GLN A 205 -8.83 13.29 -20.85
C GLN A 205 -7.38 13.07 -20.41
N ARG A 206 -6.49 14.06 -20.61
CA ARG A 206 -5.09 14.00 -20.18
C ARG A 206 -4.96 14.10 -18.65
N ILE A 207 -5.93 14.73 -17.98
CA ILE A 207 -5.99 14.88 -16.52
C ILE A 207 -6.84 13.75 -15.91
N GLY A 208 -8.08 13.58 -16.42
CA GLY A 208 -9.03 12.58 -15.96
C GLY A 208 -9.47 12.76 -14.50
N ASN A 209 -10.36 11.86 -14.05
CA ASN A 209 -11.05 11.98 -12.76
C ASN A 209 -10.50 11.06 -11.65
N SER A 210 -9.40 10.34 -11.89
CA SER A 210 -8.83 9.46 -10.88
C SER A 210 -7.91 10.23 -9.93
N HIS A 211 -8.00 9.96 -8.61
CA HIS A 211 -7.14 10.55 -7.57
C HIS A 211 -7.18 12.09 -7.49
N ASN A 212 -8.29 12.71 -7.90
CA ASN A 212 -8.50 14.14 -7.91
C ASN A 212 -9.41 14.65 -6.78
N ASN A 213 -9.91 13.79 -5.91
CA ASN A 213 -10.76 14.16 -4.79
C ASN A 213 -9.92 14.66 -3.61
N PRO A 214 -10.08 15.91 -3.14
CA PRO A 214 -9.34 16.44 -2.00
C PRO A 214 -9.59 15.65 -0.72
N SER A 215 -8.60 15.61 0.14
CA SER A 215 -8.62 14.89 1.40
C SER A 215 -7.83 15.62 2.48
N PHE A 216 -7.74 15.03 3.66
CA PHE A 216 -6.83 15.53 4.73
C PHE A 216 -5.35 15.26 4.43
N GLY A 217 -5.07 14.65 3.31
CA GLY A 217 -3.76 14.21 2.86
C GLY A 217 -3.78 12.72 2.47
N PHE A 218 -2.80 12.28 1.68
CA PHE A 218 -2.62 10.85 1.45
C PHE A 218 -2.03 10.18 2.69
N GLY A 219 -2.40 8.94 2.90
CA GLY A 219 -1.98 8.09 4.01
C GLY A 219 -2.04 6.62 3.65
N GLY A 220 -2.15 5.76 4.66
CA GLY A 220 -2.14 4.32 4.53
C GLY A 220 -0.72 3.75 4.47
N TYR A 221 -0.62 2.43 4.33
CA TYR A 221 0.67 1.74 4.44
C TYR A 221 1.60 1.98 3.25
N CYS A 222 1.07 2.08 2.03
CA CYS A 222 1.88 2.02 0.81
C CYS A 222 2.48 3.38 0.42
N LEU A 223 1.64 4.41 0.21
CA LEU A 223 2.10 5.67 -0.36
C LEU A 223 3.18 6.35 0.48
N PRO A 224 3.02 6.56 1.81
CA PRO A 224 4.04 7.24 2.59
C PRO A 224 5.40 6.54 2.59
N LYS A 225 5.41 5.21 2.75
CA LYS A 225 6.67 4.45 2.80
C LYS A 225 7.38 4.39 1.44
N ASP A 226 6.63 4.25 0.34
CA ASP A 226 7.19 4.14 -1.00
C ASP A 226 7.78 5.48 -1.45
N ILE A 227 7.14 6.61 -1.09
CA ILE A 227 7.68 7.95 -1.33
C ILE A 227 8.97 8.16 -0.53
N LYS A 228 8.98 7.81 0.76
CA LYS A 228 10.20 7.91 1.58
C LYS A 228 11.34 7.07 1.04
N GLN A 229 11.06 5.88 0.53
CA GLN A 229 12.08 5.07 -0.14
C GLN A 229 12.56 5.74 -1.43
N LEU A 230 11.66 6.34 -2.21
CA LEU A 230 12.04 7.04 -3.44
C LEU A 230 12.86 8.29 -3.14
N GLU A 231 12.45 9.11 -2.16
CA GLU A 231 13.24 10.26 -1.66
C GLU A 231 14.66 9.83 -1.25
N TYR A 232 14.81 8.66 -0.66
CA TYR A 232 16.13 8.12 -0.31
C TYR A 232 17.00 7.86 -1.54
N HIS A 233 16.43 7.37 -2.65
CA HIS A 233 17.17 7.20 -3.92
C HIS A 233 17.59 8.53 -4.54
N PHE A 234 16.84 9.60 -4.28
CA PHE A 234 17.10 10.93 -4.84
C PHE A 234 18.02 11.83 -4.01
N LYS A 235 18.65 11.32 -2.94
CA LYS A 235 19.50 12.14 -2.06
C LYS A 235 20.60 12.93 -2.78
N GLU A 236 21.15 12.34 -3.84
CA GLU A 236 22.23 12.95 -4.65
C GLU A 236 21.76 13.37 -6.05
N ILE A 237 20.46 13.20 -6.34
CA ILE A 237 19.86 13.53 -7.63
C ILE A 237 18.90 14.70 -7.42
N PRO A 238 19.04 15.82 -8.16
CA PRO A 238 18.09 16.93 -8.07
C PRO A 238 16.67 16.48 -8.46
N ALA A 239 15.74 16.50 -7.51
CA ALA A 239 14.38 16.03 -7.72
C ALA A 239 13.35 16.82 -6.88
N PRO A 240 13.17 18.14 -7.15
CA PRO A 240 12.26 18.98 -6.35
C PRO A 240 10.83 18.43 -6.28
N ILE A 241 10.32 17.90 -7.38
CA ILE A 241 8.95 17.32 -7.42
C ILE A 241 8.82 16.14 -6.45
N ILE A 242 9.77 15.21 -6.45
CA ILE A 242 9.72 14.02 -5.60
C ILE A 242 9.84 14.40 -4.13
N THR A 243 10.77 15.27 -3.79
CA THR A 243 11.04 15.69 -2.41
C THR A 243 9.91 16.55 -1.83
N SER A 244 9.19 17.33 -2.66
CA SER A 244 8.07 18.16 -2.23
C SER A 244 6.78 17.39 -1.92
N ILE A 245 6.63 16.14 -2.40
CA ILE A 245 5.39 15.35 -2.19
C ILE A 245 5.08 15.15 -0.70
N SER A 246 6.09 14.75 0.08
CA SER A 246 5.92 14.54 1.53
C SER A 246 5.66 15.84 2.28
N GLU A 247 6.32 16.92 1.88
CA GLU A 247 6.14 18.25 2.48
C GLU A 247 4.74 18.80 2.20
N SER A 248 4.28 18.75 0.96
CA SER A 248 2.92 19.14 0.55
C SER A 248 1.87 18.39 1.36
N ASN A 249 2.05 17.07 1.53
CA ASN A 249 1.15 16.25 2.33
C ASN A 249 1.13 16.65 3.82
N LEU A 250 2.27 17.01 4.39
CA LEU A 250 2.36 17.52 5.77
C LEU A 250 1.67 18.87 5.91
N LEU A 251 1.94 19.80 4.99
CA LEU A 251 1.33 21.13 4.98
C LEU A 251 -0.19 21.05 4.86
N ARG A 252 -0.73 20.13 4.05
CA ARG A 252 -2.17 19.89 3.97
C ARG A 252 -2.77 19.49 5.32
N LYS A 253 -2.16 18.55 6.04
CA LYS A 253 -2.62 18.12 7.38
C LYS A 253 -2.62 19.28 8.38
N ILE A 254 -1.58 20.11 8.35
CA ILE A 254 -1.46 21.31 9.20
C ILE A 254 -2.56 22.31 8.84
N HIS A 255 -2.82 22.55 7.55
CA HIS A 255 -3.87 23.45 7.09
C HIS A 255 -5.24 23.00 7.59
N ILE A 256 -5.61 21.74 7.40
CA ILE A 256 -6.87 21.17 7.91
C ILE A 256 -6.99 21.34 9.43
N ALA A 257 -5.93 21.04 10.17
CA ALA A 257 -5.93 21.21 11.61
C ALA A 257 -6.14 22.69 12.01
N LYS A 258 -5.48 23.65 11.33
CA LYS A 258 -5.66 25.09 11.57
C LYS A 258 -7.09 25.55 11.29
N MET A 259 -7.71 25.10 10.19
CA MET A 259 -9.11 25.42 9.89
C MET A 259 -10.03 25.01 11.05
N ILE A 260 -9.88 23.76 11.52
CA ILE A 260 -10.68 23.24 12.63
C ILE A 260 -10.39 24.02 13.93
N LEU A 261 -9.14 24.37 14.20
CA LEU A 261 -8.75 25.16 15.39
C LEU A 261 -9.35 26.56 15.40
N ASN A 262 -9.57 27.18 14.24
CA ASN A 262 -10.22 28.48 14.10
C ASN A 262 -11.73 28.43 14.43
N SER A 263 -12.32 27.25 14.53
CA SER A 263 -13.70 27.10 14.99
C SER A 263 -13.82 27.35 16.53
N SER A 264 -14.97 27.85 16.96
CA SER A 264 -15.28 28.03 18.38
C SER A 264 -15.55 26.71 19.12
N ALA A 265 -15.65 25.57 18.40
CA ALA A 265 -15.94 24.27 18.99
C ALA A 265 -14.82 23.83 19.95
N LYS A 266 -15.18 23.41 21.16
CA LYS A 266 -14.26 22.84 22.15
C LYS A 266 -14.01 21.37 21.88
N THR A 267 -15.07 20.63 21.52
CA THR A 267 -15.04 19.21 21.24
C THR A 267 -15.10 18.98 19.72
N ILE A 268 -14.21 18.15 19.20
CA ILE A 268 -14.11 17.81 17.80
C ILE A 268 -14.37 16.31 17.62
N GLY A 269 -15.41 15.97 16.89
CA GLY A 269 -15.69 14.59 16.50
C GLY A 269 -14.91 14.20 15.25
N ILE A 270 -14.14 13.14 15.33
CA ILE A 270 -13.46 12.52 14.19
C ILE A 270 -14.27 11.33 13.71
N TYR A 271 -14.89 11.47 12.54
CA TYR A 271 -15.66 10.39 11.92
C TYR A 271 -14.76 9.50 11.08
N ARG A 272 -14.44 8.32 11.59
CA ARG A 272 -13.56 7.32 11.00
C ARG A 272 -12.08 7.76 10.93
N ILE A 273 -11.22 6.89 11.39
CA ILE A 273 -9.76 7.09 11.29
C ILE A 273 -9.15 6.27 10.15
N ASN A 274 -9.91 5.34 9.59
CA ASN A 274 -9.49 4.57 8.44
C ASN A 274 -9.86 5.29 7.14
N SER A 275 -8.90 5.40 6.24
CA SER A 275 -9.09 6.03 4.93
C SER A 275 -9.93 5.17 3.97
N LYS A 276 -10.16 3.89 4.29
CA LYS A 276 -10.88 2.93 3.44
C LYS A 276 -12.02 2.28 4.23
N LYS A 277 -13.17 2.15 3.57
CA LYS A 277 -14.45 1.76 4.18
C LYS A 277 -14.40 0.44 4.98
N ASP A 278 -13.72 -0.57 4.48
CA ASP A 278 -13.72 -1.93 5.04
C ASP A 278 -12.33 -2.38 5.53
N SER A 279 -11.41 -1.43 5.75
CA SER A 279 -10.08 -1.71 6.31
C SER A 279 -10.05 -1.42 7.81
N ASP A 280 -9.36 -2.26 8.56
CA ASP A 280 -8.98 -2.02 9.96
C ASP A 280 -7.56 -1.46 10.09
N ASN A 281 -6.90 -1.19 8.97
CA ASN A 281 -5.55 -0.66 8.91
C ASN A 281 -5.56 0.87 9.02
N CYS A 282 -5.28 1.37 10.22
CA CYS A 282 -5.17 2.81 10.50
C CYS A 282 -3.72 3.34 10.45
N ARG A 283 -2.75 2.54 9.95
CA ARG A 283 -1.36 2.96 9.86
C ARG A 283 -1.22 4.16 8.91
N GLU A 284 -0.43 5.15 9.33
CA GLU A 284 -0.14 6.37 8.54
C GLU A 284 -1.39 7.10 8.02
N SER A 285 -2.52 6.99 8.74
CA SER A 285 -3.75 7.70 8.38
C SER A 285 -3.59 9.21 8.58
N SER A 286 -3.89 10.00 7.56
CA SER A 286 -3.85 11.47 7.64
C SER A 286 -4.84 12.02 8.67
N THR A 287 -5.98 11.35 8.87
CA THR A 287 -6.96 11.70 9.89
C THR A 287 -6.39 11.56 11.29
N ILE A 288 -5.56 10.54 11.54
CA ILE A 288 -4.85 10.35 12.81
C ILE A 288 -3.87 11.50 13.07
N ASP A 289 -3.15 11.95 12.06
CA ASP A 289 -2.21 13.04 12.21
C ASP A 289 -2.92 14.37 12.52
N VAL A 290 -4.05 14.64 11.86
CA VAL A 290 -4.93 15.78 12.18
C VAL A 290 -5.46 15.66 13.61
N ALA A 291 -5.94 14.49 14.05
CA ALA A 291 -6.41 14.26 15.41
C ALA A 291 -5.33 14.55 16.46
N LYS A 292 -4.08 14.14 16.20
CA LYS A 292 -2.93 14.43 17.08
C LYS A 292 -2.67 15.94 17.17
N LEU A 293 -2.70 16.66 16.04
CA LEU A 293 -2.51 18.12 16.00
C LEU A 293 -3.60 18.85 16.80
N LEU A 294 -4.87 18.46 16.63
CA LEU A 294 -5.99 19.05 17.37
C LEU A 294 -5.85 18.82 18.88
N LYS A 295 -5.53 17.59 19.28
CA LYS A 295 -5.33 17.24 20.68
C LYS A 295 -4.15 17.99 21.30
N SER A 296 -3.01 18.06 20.61
CA SER A 296 -1.84 18.81 21.10
C SER A 296 -2.09 20.31 21.21
N SER A 297 -3.08 20.83 20.48
CA SER A 297 -3.54 22.22 20.54
C SER A 297 -4.66 22.47 21.57
N GLY A 298 -4.98 21.48 22.43
CA GLY A 298 -5.90 21.64 23.56
C GLY A 298 -7.38 21.43 23.22
N LYS A 299 -7.73 20.89 22.05
CA LYS A 299 -9.12 20.50 21.75
C LYS A 299 -9.43 19.14 22.37
N ASP A 300 -10.67 18.97 22.82
CA ASP A 300 -11.23 17.68 23.18
C ASP A 300 -11.56 16.91 21.90
N VAL A 301 -10.91 15.76 21.68
CA VAL A 301 -11.09 14.94 20.47
C VAL A 301 -11.80 13.65 20.83
N ILE A 302 -12.91 13.36 20.16
CA ILE A 302 -13.66 12.10 20.25
C ILE A 302 -13.59 11.40 18.88
N ILE A 303 -13.34 10.11 18.89
CA ILE A 303 -13.17 9.33 17.67
C ILE A 303 -14.32 8.31 17.52
N PHE A 304 -15.00 8.33 16.39
CA PHE A 304 -15.91 7.27 15.99
C PHE A 304 -15.19 6.27 15.05
N GLU A 305 -15.06 5.01 15.46
CA GLU A 305 -14.52 3.95 14.61
C GLU A 305 -15.11 2.58 14.96
N PRO A 306 -16.11 2.09 14.20
CA PRO A 306 -16.83 0.86 14.53
C PRO A 306 -16.00 -0.42 14.37
N LEU A 307 -14.86 -0.38 13.66
CA LEU A 307 -14.03 -1.56 13.41
C LEU A 307 -12.95 -1.80 14.47
N ILE A 308 -12.73 -0.83 15.38
CA ILE A 308 -11.73 -0.94 16.44
C ILE A 308 -12.44 -1.16 17.78
N ASN A 309 -12.23 -2.31 18.40
CA ASN A 309 -12.83 -2.66 19.69
C ASN A 309 -11.91 -2.23 20.86
N GLN A 310 -11.83 -0.93 21.10
CA GLN A 310 -11.07 -0.32 22.20
C GLN A 310 -11.85 0.87 22.77
N LYS A 311 -11.69 1.17 24.07
CA LYS A 311 -12.33 2.33 24.70
C LYS A 311 -11.62 3.66 24.41
N LYS A 312 -10.33 3.61 24.05
CA LYS A 312 -9.52 4.80 23.75
C LYS A 312 -8.57 4.51 22.61
N PHE A 313 -8.35 5.49 21.76
CA PHE A 313 -7.33 5.48 20.72
C PHE A 313 -6.55 6.79 20.77
N LEU A 314 -5.22 6.73 20.81
CA LEU A 314 -4.33 7.90 21.01
C LEU A 314 -4.68 8.72 22.28
N GLY A 315 -5.24 8.07 23.28
CA GLY A 315 -5.72 8.74 24.51
C GLY A 315 -6.97 9.59 24.31
N CYS A 316 -7.65 9.50 23.16
CA CYS A 316 -8.97 10.05 22.89
C CYS A 316 -10.05 9.01 23.14
N PRO A 317 -11.23 9.35 23.63
CA PRO A 317 -12.37 8.45 23.69
C PRO A 317 -12.66 7.88 22.30
N LEU A 318 -12.90 6.56 22.22
CA LEU A 318 -13.30 5.89 21.00
C LEU A 318 -14.71 5.34 21.18
N ILE A 319 -15.59 5.71 20.28
CA ILE A 319 -17.01 5.37 20.28
C ILE A 319 -17.28 4.47 19.07
N ASN A 320 -17.99 3.37 19.29
CA ASN A 320 -18.34 2.41 18.25
C ASN A 320 -19.80 2.54 17.80
N ASP A 321 -20.68 3.15 18.63
CA ASP A 321 -22.07 3.44 18.27
C ASP A 321 -22.19 4.86 17.71
N PHE A 322 -22.81 4.98 16.53
CA PHE A 322 -22.95 6.27 15.87
C PHE A 322 -23.91 7.20 16.60
N ASN A 323 -24.96 6.68 17.24
CA ASN A 323 -25.92 7.50 17.99
C ASN A 323 -25.32 8.08 19.28
N GLU A 324 -24.30 7.41 19.84
CA GLU A 324 -23.55 7.93 20.98
C GLU A 324 -22.53 9.01 20.54
N PHE A 325 -22.07 8.94 19.29
CA PHE A 325 -21.07 9.87 18.75
C PHE A 325 -21.66 11.23 18.36
N ILE A 326 -22.90 11.28 17.82
CA ILE A 326 -23.60 12.51 17.45
C ILE A 326 -24.38 13.08 18.62
#